data_77014ca9eda3eea01efe1656832f51af
#
_entry.id   77014ca9eda3eea01efe1656832f51af
#
_cell.length_a   1.000
_cell.length_b   1.000
_cell.length_c   1.000
_cell.angle_alpha   90.00
_cell.angle_beta   90.00
_cell.angle_gamma   90.00
#
_symmetry.space_group_name_H-M   'P 1'
#
loop_
_entity.id
_entity.type
_entity.pdbx_description
1 polymer ?
#
loop_
_entity_poly.entity_id
_entity_poly.type
_entity_poly.pdbx_seq_one_letter_code
_entity_poly.pdbx_strand_id
1 'polypeptide(L)'
;ITTQYARSHGRPIEEVLEEVASALTAHMAQGYPVVAFNGSYDLTLLEEELRRHSLPILSDRLGIPEPAPIIDPLVLDRHLERFRKGKKQLSLMAAAYGVPVSENAHTAEYDVIMTLDVLAAIARKYPDCASKDCREIHTFQKDAHAAWAENFENFMRSKGRDTHIDRRWPMQ
;
A
#
# COMPACT_ATOMS: atom_id res chain seq x y z
N ILE A 1 -15.90 14.45 -5.94
CA ILE A 1 -17.01 14.63 -4.95
C ILE A 1 -17.02 16.11 -4.55
N THR A 2 -18.18 16.80 -4.65
CA THR A 2 -18.32 18.18 -4.19
C THR A 2 -18.49 18.25 -2.68
N THR A 3 -18.10 19.36 -2.05
CA THR A 3 -18.31 19.58 -0.61
C THR A 3 -19.78 19.46 -0.21
N GLN A 4 -20.70 19.94 -1.04
CA GLN A 4 -22.13 19.83 -0.79
C GLN A 4 -22.61 18.38 -0.79
N TYR A 5 -22.15 17.58 -1.76
CA TYR A 5 -22.48 16.15 -1.83
C TYR A 5 -21.92 15.40 -0.60
N ALA A 6 -20.66 15.66 -0.24
CA ALA A 6 -20.06 15.04 0.94
C ALA A 6 -20.83 15.38 2.24
N ARG A 7 -21.28 16.64 2.41
CA ARG A 7 -22.07 17.06 3.58
C ARG A 7 -23.46 16.42 3.65
N SER A 8 -24.08 16.17 2.50
CA SER A 8 -25.45 15.61 2.47
C SER A 8 -25.49 14.07 2.51
N HIS A 9 -24.37 13.39 2.14
CA HIS A 9 -24.31 11.93 2.04
C HIS A 9 -23.23 11.30 2.90
N GLY A 10 -22.32 12.12 3.46
CA GLY A 10 -21.25 11.64 4.33
C GLY A 10 -21.78 11.30 5.73
N ARG A 11 -21.03 10.44 6.41
CA ARG A 11 -21.21 10.11 7.83
C ARG A 11 -20.20 10.92 8.67
N PRO A 12 -20.42 11.07 10.00
CA PRO A 12 -19.40 11.61 10.90
C PRO A 12 -18.05 10.90 10.72
N ILE A 13 -16.97 11.67 10.66
CA ILE A 13 -15.64 11.13 10.34
C ILE A 13 -15.17 10.12 11.39
N GLU A 14 -15.48 10.38 12.65
CA GLU A 14 -15.09 9.51 13.78
C GLU A 14 -15.74 8.12 13.67
N GLU A 15 -17.00 8.06 13.25
CA GLU A 15 -17.71 6.79 13.06
C GLU A 15 -17.07 5.98 11.92
N VAL A 16 -16.74 6.66 10.81
CA VAL A 16 -16.15 6.00 9.64
C VAL A 16 -14.72 5.54 9.95
N LEU A 17 -13.93 6.36 10.62
CA LEU A 17 -12.57 6.00 11.05
C LEU A 17 -12.58 4.78 11.98
N GLU A 18 -13.51 4.77 12.96
CA GLU A 18 -13.65 3.65 13.89
C GLU A 18 -14.04 2.35 13.15
N GLU A 19 -14.98 2.43 12.24
CA GLU A 19 -15.44 1.28 11.44
C GLU A 19 -14.29 0.73 10.57
N VAL A 20 -13.58 1.60 9.85
CA VAL A 20 -12.46 1.21 8.99
C VAL A 20 -11.32 0.62 9.80
N ALA A 21 -10.90 1.29 10.87
CA ALA A 21 -9.81 0.82 11.72
C ALA A 21 -10.13 -0.52 12.38
N SER A 22 -11.37 -0.69 12.87
CA SER A 22 -11.84 -1.94 13.47
C SER A 22 -11.88 -3.09 12.45
N ALA A 23 -12.34 -2.84 11.23
CA ALA A 23 -12.37 -3.85 10.17
C ALA A 23 -10.96 -4.30 9.77
N LEU A 24 -10.04 -3.34 9.57
CA LEU A 24 -8.65 -3.64 9.21
C LEU A 24 -7.93 -4.41 10.31
N THR A 25 -8.08 -3.99 11.58
CA THR A 25 -7.42 -4.66 12.70
C THR A 25 -7.99 -6.04 12.97
N ALA A 26 -9.32 -6.24 12.87
CA ALA A 26 -9.94 -7.55 12.98
C ALA A 26 -9.44 -8.54 11.90
N HIS A 27 -9.21 -8.04 10.68
CA HIS A 27 -8.67 -8.81 9.57
C HIS A 27 -7.20 -9.20 9.82
N MET A 28 -6.36 -8.23 10.16
CA MET A 28 -4.94 -8.46 10.46
C MET A 28 -4.72 -9.34 11.68
N ALA A 29 -5.56 -9.23 12.72
CA ALA A 29 -5.48 -10.06 13.92
C ALA A 29 -5.70 -11.57 13.62
N GLN A 30 -6.39 -11.89 12.53
CA GLN A 30 -6.55 -13.26 12.04
C GLN A 30 -5.36 -13.75 11.19
N GLY A 31 -4.35 -12.91 10.98
CA GLY A 31 -3.18 -13.23 10.16
C GLY A 31 -3.37 -12.97 8.67
N TYR A 32 -4.51 -12.41 8.24
CA TYR A 32 -4.75 -12.05 6.85
C TYR A 32 -4.08 -10.72 6.49
N PRO A 33 -3.47 -10.60 5.30
CA PRO A 33 -2.82 -9.38 4.89
C PRO A 33 -3.82 -8.32 4.41
N VAL A 34 -3.56 -7.07 4.74
CA VAL A 34 -4.15 -5.94 4.02
C VAL A 34 -3.34 -5.70 2.75
N VAL A 35 -4.00 -5.71 1.60
CA VAL A 35 -3.36 -5.46 0.30
C VAL A 35 -3.72 -4.06 -0.17
N ALA A 36 -2.69 -3.22 -0.39
CA ALA A 36 -2.89 -1.85 -0.87
C ALA A 36 -1.79 -1.45 -1.85
N PHE A 37 -2.17 -0.89 -3.00
CA PHE A 37 -1.22 -0.36 -3.98
C PHE A 37 -0.74 1.04 -3.56
N ASN A 38 0.55 1.23 -3.33
CA ASN A 38 1.11 2.45 -2.74
C ASN A 38 0.55 2.73 -1.33
N GLY A 39 0.36 1.65 -0.58
CA GLY A 39 -0.37 1.66 0.69
C GLY A 39 0.25 2.52 1.78
N SER A 40 1.53 2.90 1.68
CA SER A 40 2.14 3.84 2.63
C SER A 40 1.36 5.15 2.74
N TYR A 41 0.86 5.68 1.63
CA TYR A 41 0.08 6.91 1.63
C TYR A 41 -1.24 6.74 2.41
N ASP A 42 -2.00 5.70 2.07
CA ASP A 42 -3.32 5.47 2.66
C ASP A 42 -3.22 5.13 4.15
N LEU A 43 -2.25 4.30 4.52
CA LEU A 43 -2.04 3.90 5.91
C LEU A 43 -1.53 5.07 6.76
N THR A 44 -0.60 5.88 6.26
CA THR A 44 -0.13 7.07 6.96
C THR A 44 -1.28 8.07 7.17
N LEU A 45 -2.10 8.29 6.13
CA LEU A 45 -3.26 9.17 6.22
C LEU A 45 -4.26 8.66 7.26
N LEU A 46 -4.58 7.36 7.25
CA LEU A 46 -5.49 6.76 8.22
C LEU A 46 -4.98 6.92 9.65
N GLU A 47 -3.70 6.66 9.90
CA GLU A 47 -3.08 6.82 11.22
C GLU A 47 -3.14 8.27 11.71
N GLU A 48 -2.84 9.23 10.83
CA GLU A 48 -2.89 10.66 11.18
C GLU A 48 -4.33 11.14 11.43
N GLU A 49 -5.31 10.66 10.68
CA GLU A 49 -6.72 10.97 10.94
C GLU A 49 -7.21 10.34 12.26
N LEU A 50 -6.83 9.10 12.55
CA LEU A 50 -7.13 8.47 13.85
C LEU A 50 -6.57 9.30 15.01
N ARG A 51 -5.30 9.72 14.93
CA ARG A 51 -4.68 10.60 15.96
C ARG A 51 -5.40 11.92 16.10
N ARG A 52 -5.74 12.57 14.97
CA ARG A 52 -6.44 13.85 14.93
C ARG A 52 -7.79 13.81 15.64
N HIS A 53 -8.48 12.67 15.53
CA HIS A 53 -9.79 12.44 16.16
C HIS A 53 -9.69 11.72 17.51
N SER A 54 -8.49 11.62 18.11
CA SER A 54 -8.24 10.97 19.41
C SER A 54 -8.74 9.51 19.45
N LEU A 55 -8.70 8.82 18.32
CA LEU A 55 -9.01 7.40 18.21
C LEU A 55 -7.74 6.55 18.30
N PRO A 56 -7.79 5.34 18.87
CA PRO A 56 -6.65 4.43 18.90
C PRO A 56 -6.16 4.11 17.47
N ILE A 57 -4.85 4.18 17.25
CA ILE A 57 -4.24 3.83 15.97
C ILE A 57 -4.19 2.31 15.75
N LEU A 58 -3.89 1.87 14.53
CA LEU A 58 -3.91 0.45 14.18
C LEU A 58 -2.95 -0.39 15.02
N SER A 59 -1.73 0.12 15.27
CA SER A 59 -0.73 -0.57 16.10
C SER A 59 -1.19 -0.75 17.54
N ASP A 60 -1.82 0.26 18.15
CA ASP A 60 -2.37 0.18 19.50
C ASP A 60 -3.47 -0.87 19.59
N ARG A 61 -4.38 -0.90 18.59
CA ARG A 61 -5.47 -1.88 18.51
C ARG A 61 -4.97 -3.31 18.36
N LEU A 62 -3.87 -3.50 17.63
CA LEU A 62 -3.26 -4.81 17.41
C LEU A 62 -2.29 -5.23 18.54
N GLY A 63 -1.87 -4.31 19.40
CA GLY A 63 -0.87 -4.56 20.43
C GLY A 63 0.52 -4.90 19.87
N ILE A 64 0.87 -4.37 18.71
CA ILE A 64 2.15 -4.60 18.01
C ILE A 64 2.76 -3.25 17.58
N PRO A 65 4.10 -3.17 17.38
CA PRO A 65 4.77 -1.91 17.08
C PRO A 65 4.35 -1.23 15.77
N GLU A 66 3.85 -2.00 14.82
CA GLU A 66 3.38 -1.51 13.51
C GLU A 66 2.31 -2.42 12.94
N PRO A 67 1.34 -1.91 12.15
CA PRO A 67 0.31 -2.74 11.52
C PRO A 67 0.94 -3.77 10.58
N ALA A 68 0.58 -5.04 10.77
CA ALA A 68 1.06 -6.17 9.96
C ALA A 68 0.05 -7.34 10.01
N PRO A 69 -0.03 -8.17 8.95
CA PRO A 69 0.74 -8.10 7.70
C PRO A 69 0.11 -7.16 6.66
N ILE A 70 0.96 -6.49 5.89
CA ILE A 70 0.56 -5.61 4.76
C ILE A 70 1.33 -6.06 3.52
N ILE A 71 0.67 -6.08 2.36
CA ILE A 71 1.28 -6.39 1.08
C ILE A 71 1.00 -5.26 0.09
N ASP A 72 2.06 -4.68 -0.46
CA ASP A 72 1.99 -3.61 -1.46
C ASP A 72 2.63 -4.08 -2.79
N PRO A 73 1.81 -4.34 -3.82
CA PRO A 73 2.32 -4.76 -5.12
C PRO A 73 3.32 -3.77 -5.75
N LEU A 74 3.23 -2.48 -5.43
CA LEU A 74 4.18 -1.48 -5.92
C LEU A 74 5.58 -1.67 -5.32
N VAL A 75 5.66 -1.98 -4.02
CA VAL A 75 6.94 -2.24 -3.34
C VAL A 75 7.56 -3.53 -3.87
N LEU A 76 6.75 -4.57 -4.04
CA LEU A 76 7.21 -5.84 -4.64
C LEU A 76 7.73 -5.62 -6.06
N ASP A 77 6.98 -4.92 -6.92
CA ASP A 77 7.40 -4.63 -8.29
C ASP A 77 8.70 -3.80 -8.36
N ARG A 78 8.85 -2.80 -7.49
CA ARG A 78 10.08 -2.00 -7.44
C ARG A 78 11.32 -2.83 -7.15
N HIS A 79 11.19 -3.86 -6.34
CA HIS A 79 12.28 -4.77 -6.01
C HIS A 79 12.49 -5.83 -7.09
N LEU A 80 11.44 -6.52 -7.49
CA LEU A 80 11.49 -7.66 -8.42
C LEU A 80 11.77 -7.22 -9.88
N GLU A 81 11.22 -6.06 -10.27
CA GLU A 81 11.37 -5.47 -11.60
C GLU A 81 12.19 -4.16 -11.55
N ARG A 82 13.32 -4.22 -10.88
CA ARG A 82 14.19 -3.07 -10.58
C ARG A 82 14.52 -2.21 -11.81
N PHE A 83 14.67 -2.82 -12.97
CA PHE A 83 15.08 -2.14 -14.21
C PHE A 83 13.94 -1.87 -15.16
N ARG A 84 12.69 -2.20 -14.80
CA ARG A 84 11.53 -1.92 -15.63
C ARG A 84 11.35 -0.40 -15.78
N LYS A 85 11.44 0.05 -17.03
CA LYS A 85 11.26 1.47 -17.38
C LYS A 85 9.79 1.88 -17.31
N GLY A 86 9.56 3.19 -17.17
CA GLY A 86 8.23 3.78 -17.19
C GLY A 86 7.66 4.10 -15.81
N LYS A 87 6.45 4.67 -15.82
CA LYS A 87 5.74 5.04 -14.59
C LYS A 87 5.23 3.80 -13.86
N LYS A 88 5.19 3.88 -12.53
CA LYS A 88 4.72 2.82 -11.64
C LYS A 88 3.27 3.12 -11.18
N GLN A 89 2.37 3.36 -12.13
CA GLN A 89 0.93 3.51 -11.89
C GLN A 89 0.25 2.14 -11.97
N LEU A 90 -0.84 1.93 -11.24
CA LEU A 90 -1.52 0.64 -11.15
C LEU A 90 -1.93 0.09 -12.52
N SER A 91 -2.55 0.90 -13.39
CA SER A 91 -2.97 0.49 -14.74
C SER A 91 -1.79 0.10 -15.65
N LEU A 92 -0.66 0.85 -15.56
CA LEU A 92 0.55 0.54 -16.33
C LEU A 92 1.26 -0.71 -15.79
N MET A 93 1.17 -0.95 -14.49
CA MET A 93 1.68 -2.17 -13.88
C MET A 93 0.80 -3.36 -14.25
N ALA A 94 -0.52 -3.22 -14.21
CA ALA A 94 -1.46 -4.23 -14.66
C ALA A 94 -1.14 -4.69 -16.10
N ALA A 95 -0.98 -3.74 -17.02
CA ALA A 95 -0.58 -4.02 -18.40
C ALA A 95 0.77 -4.76 -18.49
N ALA A 96 1.78 -4.36 -17.69
CA ALA A 96 3.10 -4.99 -17.68
C ALA A 96 3.07 -6.44 -17.16
N TYR A 97 2.11 -6.77 -16.30
CA TYR A 97 1.87 -8.13 -15.80
C TYR A 97 0.81 -8.91 -16.58
N GLY A 98 0.31 -8.36 -17.69
CA GLY A 98 -0.71 -9.02 -18.51
C GLY A 98 -2.10 -9.08 -17.88
N VAL A 99 -2.37 -8.21 -16.89
CA VAL A 99 -3.69 -8.06 -16.28
C VAL A 99 -4.54 -7.15 -17.16
N PRO A 100 -5.75 -7.58 -17.59
CA PRO A 100 -6.63 -6.74 -18.40
C PRO A 100 -7.02 -5.44 -17.68
N VAL A 101 -6.98 -4.34 -18.40
CA VAL A 101 -7.44 -3.04 -17.91
C VAL A 101 -8.75 -2.69 -18.60
N SER A 102 -9.84 -2.57 -17.85
CA SER A 102 -11.17 -2.22 -18.38
C SER A 102 -11.31 -0.71 -18.59
N GLU A 103 -12.25 -0.31 -19.45
CA GLU A 103 -12.65 1.10 -19.62
C GLU A 103 -13.27 1.70 -18.34
N ASN A 104 -13.76 0.85 -17.42
CA ASN A 104 -14.26 1.24 -16.09
C ASN A 104 -13.12 1.46 -15.06
N ALA A 105 -11.84 1.41 -15.47
CA ALA A 105 -10.71 1.80 -14.64
C ALA A 105 -10.96 3.24 -14.11
N HIS A 106 -10.78 3.42 -12.79
CA HIS A 106 -10.96 4.65 -12.00
C HIS A 106 -12.20 4.65 -11.08
N THR A 107 -12.91 3.52 -10.92
CA THR A 107 -13.74 3.33 -9.74
C THR A 107 -12.91 2.68 -8.64
N ALA A 108 -13.15 3.06 -7.37
CA ALA A 108 -12.41 2.51 -6.24
C ALA A 108 -12.48 0.97 -6.18
N GLU A 109 -13.65 0.41 -6.46
CA GLU A 109 -13.87 -1.04 -6.49
C GLU A 109 -13.01 -1.73 -7.57
N TYR A 110 -12.95 -1.15 -8.77
CA TYR A 110 -12.14 -1.69 -9.86
C TYR A 110 -10.64 -1.63 -9.54
N ASP A 111 -10.18 -0.54 -8.95
CA ASP A 111 -8.77 -0.38 -8.56
C ASP A 111 -8.38 -1.39 -7.47
N VAL A 112 -9.28 -1.73 -6.55
CA VAL A 112 -9.06 -2.80 -5.56
C VAL A 112 -8.92 -4.16 -6.25
N ILE A 113 -9.84 -4.53 -7.15
CA ILE A 113 -9.78 -5.80 -7.89
C ILE A 113 -8.49 -5.86 -8.72
N MET A 114 -8.17 -4.81 -9.46
CA MET A 114 -6.94 -4.72 -10.26
C MET A 114 -5.68 -4.86 -9.40
N THR A 115 -5.67 -4.31 -8.19
CA THR A 115 -4.56 -4.47 -7.24
C THR A 115 -4.35 -5.93 -6.85
N LEU A 116 -5.42 -6.65 -6.57
CA LEU A 116 -5.37 -8.09 -6.25
C LEU A 116 -4.93 -8.93 -7.46
N ASP A 117 -5.43 -8.61 -8.66
CA ASP A 117 -5.03 -9.30 -9.90
C ASP A 117 -3.54 -9.09 -10.23
N VAL A 118 -3.03 -7.88 -10.01
CA VAL A 118 -1.60 -7.57 -10.15
C VAL A 118 -0.79 -8.36 -9.13
N LEU A 119 -1.21 -8.40 -7.86
CA LEU A 119 -0.54 -9.21 -6.85
C LEU A 119 -0.51 -10.69 -7.22
N ALA A 120 -1.64 -11.23 -7.69
CA ALA A 120 -1.71 -12.62 -8.15
C ALA A 120 -0.80 -12.87 -9.36
N ALA A 121 -0.67 -11.91 -10.27
CA ALA A 121 0.24 -12.02 -11.41
C ALA A 121 1.72 -11.97 -10.99
N ILE A 122 2.07 -11.13 -9.99
CA ILE A 122 3.39 -11.10 -9.35
C ILE A 122 3.70 -12.46 -8.72
N ALA A 123 2.77 -13.01 -7.94
CA ALA A 123 2.93 -14.31 -7.29
C ALA A 123 3.18 -15.45 -8.29
N ARG A 124 2.45 -15.46 -9.41
CA ARG A 124 2.68 -16.44 -10.49
C ARG A 124 4.04 -16.28 -11.16
N LYS A 125 4.50 -15.05 -11.35
CA LYS A 125 5.77 -14.76 -12.03
C LYS A 125 6.98 -15.03 -11.13
N TYR A 126 6.82 -14.86 -9.82
CA TYR A 126 7.88 -14.96 -8.82
C TYR A 126 7.51 -15.94 -7.69
N PRO A 127 7.56 -17.25 -7.96
CA PRO A 127 7.12 -18.27 -7.00
C PRO A 127 7.94 -18.26 -5.70
N ASP A 128 9.22 -17.90 -5.73
CA ASP A 128 10.04 -17.76 -4.52
C ASP A 128 9.55 -16.65 -3.58
N CYS A 129 8.98 -15.60 -4.15
CA CYS A 129 8.32 -14.56 -3.38
C CYS A 129 6.97 -15.07 -2.82
N ALA A 130 6.21 -15.78 -3.65
CA ALA A 130 4.90 -16.32 -3.29
C ALA A 130 4.93 -17.47 -2.29
N SER A 131 6.08 -18.12 -2.10
CA SER A 131 6.26 -19.20 -1.11
C SER A 131 6.41 -18.70 0.34
N LYS A 132 6.62 -17.40 0.53
CA LYS A 132 6.74 -16.77 1.84
C LYS A 132 5.37 -16.61 2.49
N ASP A 133 5.30 -16.72 3.81
CA ASP A 133 4.09 -16.36 4.52
C ASP A 133 3.84 -14.84 4.51
N CYS A 134 2.64 -14.41 4.94
CA CYS A 134 2.25 -12.99 4.86
C CYS A 134 3.13 -12.08 5.74
N ARG A 135 3.68 -12.57 6.86
CA ARG A 135 4.56 -11.81 7.74
C ARG A 135 5.97 -11.73 7.17
N GLU A 136 6.45 -12.80 6.55
CA GLU A 136 7.72 -12.82 5.83
C GLU A 136 7.70 -11.85 4.64
N ILE A 137 6.61 -11.84 3.87
CA ILE A 137 6.41 -10.87 2.75
C ILE A 137 6.37 -9.43 3.29
N HIS A 138 5.70 -9.20 4.40
CA HIS A 138 5.66 -7.87 5.03
C HIS A 138 7.08 -7.40 5.40
N THR A 139 7.84 -8.24 6.10
CA THR A 139 9.23 -7.93 6.49
C THR A 139 10.13 -7.73 5.28
N PHE A 140 10.04 -8.60 4.27
CA PHE A 140 10.77 -8.48 3.01
C PHE A 140 10.52 -7.13 2.33
N GLN A 141 9.28 -6.63 2.34
CA GLN A 141 8.93 -5.35 1.73
C GLN A 141 9.54 -4.15 2.47
N LYS A 142 9.72 -4.22 3.79
CA LYS A 142 10.43 -3.18 4.56
C LYS A 142 11.85 -3.01 4.06
N ASP A 143 12.58 -4.11 3.93
CA ASP A 143 13.96 -4.11 3.44
C ASP A 143 14.03 -3.68 1.97
N ALA A 144 13.10 -4.16 1.16
CA ALA A 144 12.99 -3.81 -0.26
C ALA A 144 12.71 -2.32 -0.48
N HIS A 145 11.81 -1.73 0.33
CA HIS A 145 11.51 -0.29 0.28
C HIS A 145 12.70 0.56 0.71
N ALA A 146 13.34 0.22 1.82
CA ALA A 146 14.52 0.94 2.32
C ALA A 146 15.66 0.93 1.29
N ALA A 147 15.95 -0.24 0.70
CA ALA A 147 16.95 -0.37 -0.34
C ALA A 147 16.60 0.40 -1.63
N TRP A 148 15.32 0.41 -2.02
CA TRP A 148 14.84 1.20 -3.15
C TRP A 148 15.02 2.70 -2.89
N ALA A 149 14.62 3.18 -1.72
CA ALA A 149 14.72 4.60 -1.34
C ALA A 149 16.17 5.08 -1.41
N GLU A 150 17.10 4.32 -0.83
CA GLU A 150 18.54 4.63 -0.88
C GLU A 150 19.10 4.67 -2.31
N ASN A 151 18.77 3.66 -3.12
CA ASN A 151 19.22 3.60 -4.51
C ASN A 151 18.67 4.77 -5.33
N PHE A 152 17.39 5.15 -5.11
CA PHE A 152 16.76 6.25 -5.82
C PHE A 152 17.34 7.61 -5.40
N GLU A 153 17.61 7.84 -4.12
CA GLU A 153 18.31 9.03 -3.63
C GLU A 153 19.69 9.16 -4.28
N ASN A 154 20.48 8.07 -4.32
CA ASN A 154 21.78 8.04 -4.96
C ASN A 154 21.68 8.36 -6.46
N PHE A 155 20.70 7.81 -7.16
CA PHE A 155 20.42 8.12 -8.55
C PHE A 155 20.06 9.60 -8.75
N MET A 156 19.19 10.15 -7.91
CA MET A 156 18.80 11.57 -7.98
C MET A 156 19.99 12.49 -7.71
N ARG A 157 20.82 12.16 -6.73
CA ARG A 157 22.06 12.89 -6.42
C ARG A 157 23.04 12.88 -7.61
N SER A 158 23.18 11.75 -8.31
CA SER A 158 24.00 11.67 -9.53
C SER A 158 23.49 12.55 -10.68
N LYS A 159 22.21 12.98 -10.61
CA LYS A 159 21.59 13.92 -11.54
C LYS A 159 21.60 15.38 -11.04
N GLY A 160 22.31 15.66 -9.95
CA GLY A 160 22.37 16.98 -9.35
C GLY A 160 21.10 17.41 -8.61
N ARG A 161 20.25 16.45 -8.22
CA ARG A 161 19.01 16.68 -7.46
C ARG A 161 19.16 16.13 -6.07
N ASP A 162 18.98 16.98 -5.07
CA ASP A 162 18.87 16.54 -3.68
C ASP A 162 17.41 16.14 -3.41
N THR A 163 17.22 14.86 -3.10
CA THR A 163 15.91 14.27 -2.85
C THR A 163 16.05 13.37 -1.64
N HIS A 164 15.16 13.55 -0.67
CA HIS A 164 15.05 12.65 0.48
C HIS A 164 13.78 11.81 0.35
N ILE A 165 13.90 10.48 0.58
CA ILE A 165 12.79 9.55 0.60
C ILE A 165 12.78 8.85 1.95
N ASP A 166 11.66 8.86 2.62
CA ASP A 166 11.50 8.13 3.88
C ASP A 166 11.71 6.64 3.64
N ARG A 167 12.58 6.05 4.44
CA ARG A 167 12.90 4.61 4.36
C ARG A 167 11.95 3.74 5.15
N ARG A 168 11.08 4.37 5.96
CA ARG A 168 10.06 3.64 6.72
C ARG A 168 8.96 3.14 5.79
N TRP A 169 8.51 1.96 6.05
CA TRP A 169 7.36 1.33 5.41
C TRP A 169 6.77 0.32 6.42
N PRO A 170 5.47 0.17 6.52
CA PRO A 170 4.40 0.64 5.63
C PRO A 170 3.91 2.08 5.88
N MET A 171 4.31 2.73 6.95
CA MET A 171 3.92 4.11 7.28
C MET A 171 5.14 5.03 7.33
N GLN A 172 4.91 6.31 7.04
CA GLN A 172 5.94 7.36 6.98
C GLN A 172 5.71 8.42 8.04
#